data_3843ed755ccda6bf86667f650fd0d7d5
#
_entry.id   3843ed755ccda6bf86667f650fd0d7d5
#
_cell.length_a   1.000
_cell.length_b   1.000
_cell.length_c   1.000
_cell.angle_alpha   90.00
_cell.angle_beta   90.00
_cell.angle_gamma   90.00
#
_symmetry.space_group_name_H-M   'P 1'
#
loop_
_entity.id
_entity.type
_entity.pdbx_description
1 polymer ?
#
loop_
_entity_poly.entity_id
_entity_poly.type
_entity_poly.pdbx_seq_one_letter_code
_entity_poly.pdbx_strand_id
1 'polypeptide(L)'
;MVSARRGGLSATFDELMTELLDKLKQAPSGQASAIKSGVAVEGYERGIDALRIDFSQSYYDLSNTDEVLLRAAIVKTFSQIPGVAKVMITIGSEQLRDAEGQPVPAMDASSFIDTKEGGINSYLYAKLSLYFPDASGKKLEQETRTLHYSSNMVLERVIIEQLIAGPK
;
A
#
# COMPACT_ATOMS: atom_id res chain seq x y z
N MET A 1 41.76 24.66 20.54
CA MET A 1 41.26 23.31 20.25
C MET A 1 39.83 23.23 20.73
N VAL A 2 38.86 23.55 19.88
CA VAL A 2 37.43 23.60 20.24
C VAL A 2 36.79 22.31 19.67
N SER A 3 36.46 21.41 20.60
CA SER A 3 35.73 20.17 20.30
C SER A 3 34.26 20.50 20.07
N ALA A 4 33.83 20.49 18.82
CA ALA A 4 32.41 20.62 18.48
C ALA A 4 31.67 19.31 18.87
N ARG A 5 30.95 19.39 19.98
CA ARG A 5 29.95 18.37 20.34
C ARG A 5 28.80 18.47 19.33
N ARG A 6 28.75 17.54 18.39
CA ARG A 6 27.53 17.22 17.64
C ARG A 6 26.60 16.43 18.57
N GLY A 7 25.79 17.13 19.32
CA GLY A 7 24.64 16.58 20.02
C GLY A 7 23.48 16.41 19.05
N GLY A 8 23.55 15.46 18.15
CA GLY A 8 22.37 14.98 17.45
C GLY A 8 21.70 13.96 18.36
N LEU A 9 20.64 14.37 19.06
CA LEU A 9 19.69 13.45 19.68
C LEU A 9 19.08 12.65 18.51
N SER A 10 19.50 11.39 18.34
CA SER A 10 18.81 10.44 17.49
C SER A 10 17.45 10.20 18.15
N ALA A 11 16.38 10.71 17.56
CA ALA A 11 15.02 10.43 18.00
C ALA A 11 14.84 8.91 18.06
N THR A 12 14.19 8.43 19.11
CA THR A 12 13.81 7.03 19.19
C THR A 12 12.81 6.71 18.09
N PHE A 13 12.67 5.45 17.72
CA PHE A 13 11.70 5.02 16.72
C PHE A 13 10.28 5.47 17.11
N ASP A 14 9.92 5.38 18.38
CA ASP A 14 8.59 5.77 18.88
C ASP A 14 8.35 7.28 18.81
N GLU A 15 9.36 8.09 19.11
CA GLU A 15 9.28 9.54 18.93
C GLU A 15 9.08 9.92 17.46
N LEU A 16 9.81 9.25 16.55
CA LEU A 16 9.67 9.45 15.11
C LEU A 16 8.28 9.04 14.62
N MET A 17 7.76 7.88 15.07
CA MET A 17 6.42 7.41 14.73
C MET A 17 5.36 8.40 15.20
N THR A 18 5.47 8.90 16.44
CA THR A 18 4.53 9.89 17.00
C THR A 18 4.54 11.17 16.17
N GLU A 19 5.71 11.70 15.86
CA GLU A 19 5.86 12.93 15.07
C GLU A 19 5.25 12.79 13.68
N LEU A 20 5.56 11.69 12.97
CA LEU A 20 5.07 11.47 11.62
C LEU A 20 3.56 11.24 11.57
N LEU A 21 3.01 10.47 12.51
CA LEU A 21 1.56 10.26 12.62
C LEU A 21 0.82 11.56 12.93
N ASP A 22 1.37 12.39 13.80
CA ASP A 22 0.76 13.70 14.13
C ASP A 22 0.80 14.66 12.94
N LYS A 23 1.87 14.66 12.16
CA LYS A 23 1.95 15.43 10.90
C LYS A 23 0.93 14.95 9.86
N LEU A 24 0.69 13.65 9.75
CA LEU A 24 -0.30 13.10 8.83
C LEU A 24 -1.76 13.39 9.25
N LYS A 25 -2.01 13.61 10.54
CA LYS A 25 -3.31 14.08 11.05
C LYS A 25 -3.54 15.57 10.85
N GLN A 26 -2.48 16.36 10.70
CA GLN A 26 -2.56 17.80 10.50
C GLN A 26 -2.59 18.14 9.02
N ALA A 27 -3.47 19.07 8.64
CA ALA A 27 -3.49 19.60 7.29
C ALA A 27 -2.62 20.86 7.23
N PRO A 28 -1.57 20.91 6.41
CA PRO A 28 -0.89 22.17 6.11
C PRO A 28 -1.87 23.14 5.44
N SER A 29 -1.57 24.44 5.51
CA SER A 29 -2.42 25.48 4.95
C SER A 29 -2.73 25.20 3.47
N GLY A 30 -4.01 25.05 3.11
CA GLY A 30 -4.45 24.75 1.75
C GLY A 30 -4.40 23.27 1.33
N GLN A 31 -4.12 22.35 2.27
CA GLN A 31 -4.11 20.91 2.03
C GLN A 31 -5.09 20.18 2.95
N ALA A 32 -5.44 18.96 2.61
CA ALA A 32 -6.21 18.08 3.47
C ALA A 32 -5.30 17.17 4.30
N SER A 33 -5.71 16.83 5.52
CA SER A 33 -5.00 15.82 6.33
C SER A 33 -5.07 14.45 5.65
N ALA A 34 -3.97 13.70 5.71
CA ALA A 34 -3.95 12.34 5.19
C ALA A 34 -4.78 11.40 6.08
N ILE A 35 -4.64 11.51 7.39
CA ILE A 35 -5.47 10.79 8.36
C ILE A 35 -6.67 11.67 8.69
N LYS A 36 -7.85 11.26 8.25
CA LYS A 36 -9.10 12.01 8.49
C LYS A 36 -9.51 11.99 9.94
N SER A 37 -10.23 13.03 10.36
CA SER A 37 -10.86 13.06 11.69
C SER A 37 -11.83 11.89 11.84
N GLY A 38 -11.71 11.15 12.94
CA GLY A 38 -12.50 9.94 13.19
C GLY A 38 -11.74 8.64 12.94
N VAL A 39 -10.70 8.64 12.11
CA VAL A 39 -9.82 7.49 11.94
C VAL A 39 -8.69 7.56 12.95
N ALA A 40 -8.61 6.58 13.83
CA ALA A 40 -7.56 6.49 14.84
C ALA A 40 -6.49 5.46 14.43
N VAL A 41 -5.23 5.74 14.75
CA VAL A 41 -4.15 4.73 14.77
C VAL A 41 -4.16 4.12 16.17
N GLU A 42 -4.44 2.82 16.25
CA GLU A 42 -4.56 2.08 17.52
C GLU A 42 -3.22 1.50 17.97
N GLY A 43 -2.31 1.28 17.01
CA GLY A 43 -0.99 0.77 17.32
C GLY A 43 -0.09 0.63 16.10
N TYR A 44 1.16 0.30 16.36
CA TYR A 44 2.13 -0.08 15.33
C TYR A 44 3.13 -1.09 15.87
N GLU A 45 3.68 -1.89 14.98
CA GLU A 45 4.69 -2.88 15.30
C GLU A 45 5.77 -2.91 14.22
N ARG A 46 7.02 -2.82 14.65
CA ARG A 46 8.18 -2.90 13.76
C ARG A 46 8.66 -4.35 13.66
N GLY A 47 8.60 -4.91 12.46
CA GLY A 47 9.23 -6.18 12.10
C GLY A 47 10.69 -6.01 11.67
N ILE A 48 11.25 -7.04 11.02
CA ILE A 48 12.64 -7.03 10.53
C ILE A 48 12.82 -5.99 9.40
N ASP A 49 11.92 -5.98 8.42
CA ASP A 49 11.94 -5.11 7.24
C ASP A 49 10.56 -4.49 6.93
N ALA A 50 9.60 -4.71 7.80
CA ALA A 50 8.23 -4.24 7.64
C ALA A 50 7.74 -3.50 8.88
N LEU A 51 6.86 -2.52 8.66
CA LEU A 51 6.12 -1.82 9.69
C LEU A 51 4.64 -2.17 9.55
N ARG A 52 4.05 -2.69 10.62
CA ARG A 52 2.59 -2.85 10.71
C ARG A 52 2.00 -1.63 11.41
N ILE A 53 0.93 -1.07 10.85
CA ILE A 53 0.17 0.02 11.46
C ILE A 53 -1.28 -0.42 11.56
N ASP A 54 -1.83 -0.35 12.76
CA ASP A 54 -3.19 -0.76 13.07
C ASP A 54 -4.12 0.45 13.20
N PHE A 55 -5.22 0.43 12.48
CA PHE A 55 -6.23 1.48 12.50
C PHE A 55 -7.52 1.00 13.14
N SER A 56 -8.31 1.95 13.64
CA SER A 56 -9.65 1.71 14.14
C SER A 56 -10.63 1.28 13.04
N GLN A 57 -11.74 0.64 13.43
CA GLN A 57 -12.79 0.19 12.51
C GLN A 57 -13.38 1.31 11.65
N SER A 58 -13.31 2.56 12.09
CA SER A 58 -13.72 3.74 11.33
C SER A 58 -12.90 3.98 10.04
N TYR A 59 -11.82 3.24 9.83
CA TYR A 59 -11.12 3.19 8.55
C TYR A 59 -12.05 2.77 7.39
N TYR A 60 -12.98 1.85 7.64
CA TYR A 60 -13.93 1.37 6.63
C TYR A 60 -15.03 2.38 6.29
N ASP A 61 -15.17 3.47 7.07
CA ASP A 61 -16.10 4.57 6.79
C ASP A 61 -15.53 5.59 5.79
N LEU A 62 -14.25 5.45 5.42
CA LEU A 62 -13.61 6.33 4.43
C LEU A 62 -14.21 6.13 3.04
N SER A 63 -14.27 7.22 2.27
CA SER A 63 -14.54 7.11 0.84
C SER A 63 -13.38 6.36 0.15
N ASN A 64 -13.65 5.72 -0.99
CA ASN A 64 -12.60 5.02 -1.74
C ASN A 64 -11.41 5.94 -2.06
N THR A 65 -11.65 7.21 -2.36
CA THR A 65 -10.59 8.19 -2.64
C THR A 65 -9.78 8.50 -1.39
N ASP A 66 -10.44 8.75 -0.25
CA ASP A 66 -9.76 9.05 1.00
C ASP A 66 -8.96 7.84 1.51
N GLU A 67 -9.48 6.62 1.32
CA GLU A 67 -8.79 5.38 1.67
C GLU A 67 -7.49 5.22 0.88
N VAL A 68 -7.55 5.37 -0.45
CA VAL A 68 -6.36 5.26 -1.31
C VAL A 68 -5.33 6.33 -0.96
N LEU A 69 -5.77 7.57 -0.72
CA LEU A 69 -4.88 8.68 -0.34
C LEU A 69 -4.24 8.46 1.03
N LEU A 70 -5.02 8.00 2.02
CA LEU A 70 -4.49 7.65 3.34
C LEU A 70 -3.44 6.55 3.22
N ARG A 71 -3.77 5.46 2.54
CA ARG A 71 -2.89 4.31 2.35
C ARG A 71 -1.59 4.71 1.64
N ALA A 72 -1.67 5.50 0.57
CA ALA A 72 -0.51 6.02 -0.14
C ALA A 72 0.35 6.93 0.74
N ALA A 73 -0.26 7.85 1.50
CA ALA A 73 0.45 8.75 2.41
C ALA A 73 1.19 7.97 3.50
N ILE A 74 0.55 6.97 4.12
CA ILE A 74 1.14 6.09 5.11
C ILE A 74 2.33 5.33 4.52
N VAL A 75 2.14 4.62 3.41
CA VAL A 75 3.20 3.80 2.83
C VAL A 75 4.37 4.64 2.34
N LYS A 76 4.12 5.73 1.61
CA LYS A 76 5.18 6.63 1.12
C LYS A 76 5.93 7.34 2.24
N THR A 77 5.27 7.67 3.34
CA THR A 77 5.92 8.32 4.49
C THR A 77 6.80 7.35 5.26
N PHE A 78 6.26 6.19 5.64
CA PHE A 78 6.94 5.28 6.53
C PHE A 78 8.00 4.41 5.85
N SER A 79 7.89 4.14 4.54
CA SER A 79 8.96 3.46 3.79
C SER A 79 10.24 4.30 3.62
N GLN A 80 10.25 5.56 4.01
CA GLN A 80 11.47 6.38 4.08
C GLN A 80 12.29 6.14 5.36
N ILE A 81 11.71 5.44 6.35
CA ILE A 81 12.41 5.14 7.61
C ILE A 81 13.43 4.03 7.36
N PRO A 82 14.71 4.21 7.73
CA PRO A 82 15.73 3.17 7.58
C PRO A 82 15.30 1.85 8.24
N GLY A 83 15.35 0.76 7.47
CA GLY A 83 14.93 -0.57 7.90
C GLY A 83 13.42 -0.84 7.79
N VAL A 84 12.64 0.06 7.17
CA VAL A 84 11.25 -0.18 6.80
C VAL A 84 11.17 -0.28 5.28
N ALA A 85 11.23 -1.48 4.73
CA ALA A 85 11.09 -1.71 3.30
C ALA A 85 9.62 -1.78 2.86
N LYS A 86 8.74 -2.24 3.77
CA LYS A 86 7.30 -2.43 3.49
C LYS A 86 6.44 -1.96 4.65
N VAL A 87 5.22 -1.57 4.34
CA VAL A 87 4.20 -1.20 5.32
C VAL A 87 2.97 -2.09 5.15
N MET A 88 2.52 -2.69 6.23
CA MET A 88 1.28 -3.46 6.31
C MET A 88 0.25 -2.65 7.10
N ILE A 89 -0.96 -2.59 6.58
CA ILE A 89 -2.09 -1.96 7.26
C ILE A 89 -2.99 -3.06 7.83
N THR A 90 -3.36 -2.90 9.10
CA THR A 90 -4.34 -3.73 9.79
C THR A 90 -5.46 -2.85 10.34
N ILE A 91 -6.64 -3.42 10.52
CA ILE A 91 -7.82 -2.76 11.07
C ILE A 91 -8.34 -3.62 12.21
N GLY A 92 -8.24 -3.11 13.46
CA GLY A 92 -8.57 -3.89 14.64
C GLY A 92 -7.76 -5.19 14.71
N SER A 93 -6.48 -5.13 14.39
CA SER A 93 -5.52 -6.25 14.35
C SER A 93 -5.72 -7.26 13.21
N GLU A 94 -6.73 -7.10 12.35
CA GLU A 94 -6.91 -7.93 11.16
C GLU A 94 -6.30 -7.25 9.93
N GLN A 95 -5.72 -8.05 9.04
CA GLN A 95 -5.14 -7.52 7.79
C GLN A 95 -6.20 -6.83 6.95
N LEU A 96 -5.88 -5.61 6.46
CA LEU A 96 -6.75 -4.87 5.54
C LEU A 96 -7.16 -5.77 4.36
N ARG A 97 -8.44 -5.71 4.01
CA ARG A 97 -9.00 -6.41 2.84
C ARG A 97 -9.40 -5.42 1.76
N ASP A 98 -9.24 -5.83 0.51
CA ASP A 98 -9.74 -5.08 -0.63
C ASP A 98 -11.26 -5.23 -0.80
N ALA A 99 -11.81 -4.62 -1.86
CA ALA A 99 -13.24 -4.66 -2.16
C ALA A 99 -13.75 -6.09 -2.48
N GLU A 100 -12.88 -6.97 -2.93
CA GLU A 100 -13.14 -8.39 -3.22
C GLU A 100 -12.95 -9.28 -1.98
N GLY A 101 -12.61 -8.69 -0.82
CA GLY A 101 -12.39 -9.40 0.44
C GLY A 101 -11.04 -10.10 0.54
N GLN A 102 -10.12 -9.85 -0.41
CA GLN A 102 -8.77 -10.43 -0.37
C GLN A 102 -7.86 -9.61 0.57
N PRO A 103 -6.95 -10.25 1.29
CA PRO A 103 -6.02 -9.55 2.15
C PRO A 103 -5.05 -8.70 1.31
N VAL A 104 -4.96 -7.41 1.64
CA VAL A 104 -4.01 -6.49 1.01
C VAL A 104 -2.60 -6.79 1.53
N PRO A 105 -1.65 -7.15 0.67
CA PRO A 105 -0.30 -7.47 1.11
C PRO A 105 0.44 -6.24 1.66
N ALA A 106 1.57 -6.45 2.33
CA ALA A 106 2.47 -5.37 2.71
C ALA A 106 2.96 -4.62 1.47
N MET A 107 2.86 -3.30 1.50
CA MET A 107 3.10 -2.38 0.38
C MET A 107 4.41 -1.62 0.57
N ASP A 108 5.01 -1.19 -0.52
CA ASP A 108 6.13 -0.28 -0.57
C ASP A 108 5.80 1.00 -1.37
N ALA A 109 6.74 1.93 -1.46
CA ALA A 109 6.53 3.19 -2.16
C ALA A 109 6.18 3.01 -3.65
N SER A 110 6.60 1.90 -4.28
CA SER A 110 6.31 1.59 -5.68
C SER A 110 4.89 1.07 -5.91
N SER A 111 4.19 0.68 -4.83
CA SER A 111 2.78 0.27 -4.88
C SER A 111 1.83 1.40 -5.27
N PHE A 112 2.33 2.65 -5.28
CA PHE A 112 1.55 3.85 -5.61
C PHE A 112 2.28 4.70 -6.64
N ILE A 113 1.63 4.98 -7.78
CA ILE A 113 2.13 5.91 -8.79
C ILE A 113 1.38 7.23 -8.69
N ASP A 114 2.14 8.33 -8.64
CA ASP A 114 1.59 9.66 -8.85
C ASP A 114 1.38 9.86 -10.36
N THR A 115 0.14 9.92 -10.79
CA THR A 115 -0.16 10.36 -12.15
C THR A 115 -0.07 11.89 -12.21
N LYS A 116 0.58 12.43 -13.21
CA LYS A 116 0.70 13.89 -13.44
C LYS A 116 -0.66 14.60 -13.59
N GLU A 117 -1.74 13.84 -13.69
CA GLU A 117 -3.12 14.32 -13.83
C GLU A 117 -3.91 14.34 -12.50
N GLY A 118 -3.22 14.22 -11.34
CA GLY A 118 -3.80 14.47 -10.03
C GLY A 118 -4.50 13.29 -9.35
N GLY A 119 -4.26 12.06 -9.79
CA GLY A 119 -4.75 10.85 -9.13
C GLY A 119 -3.62 9.96 -8.61
N ILE A 120 -3.77 9.42 -7.43
CA ILE A 120 -2.89 8.35 -6.92
C ILE A 120 -3.56 7.02 -7.26
N ASN A 121 -2.91 6.23 -8.13
CA ASN A 121 -3.34 4.88 -8.45
C ASN A 121 -2.56 3.88 -7.61
N SER A 122 -3.26 3.02 -6.90
CA SER A 122 -2.64 1.85 -6.27
C SER A 122 -2.56 0.71 -7.30
N TYR A 123 -1.46 -0.05 -7.23
CA TYR A 123 -1.37 -1.30 -7.98
C TYR A 123 -1.89 -2.44 -7.14
N LEU A 124 -2.70 -3.28 -7.77
CA LEU A 124 -3.14 -4.55 -7.25
C LEU A 124 -2.30 -5.67 -7.87
N TYR A 125 -2.13 -6.74 -7.13
CA TYR A 125 -1.44 -7.95 -7.60
C TYR A 125 -2.49 -9.03 -7.85
N ALA A 126 -2.46 -9.65 -9.03
CA ALA A 126 -3.27 -10.81 -9.30
C ALA A 126 -2.40 -11.97 -9.75
N LYS A 127 -2.65 -13.15 -9.20
CA LYS A 127 -2.09 -14.41 -9.68
C LYS A 127 -3.16 -15.11 -10.51
N LEU A 128 -2.97 -15.11 -11.82
CA LEU A 128 -3.92 -15.68 -12.77
C LEU A 128 -3.47 -17.07 -13.20
N SER A 129 -4.42 -18.00 -13.27
CA SER A 129 -4.26 -19.29 -13.95
C SER A 129 -4.98 -19.22 -15.27
N LEU A 130 -4.24 -19.15 -16.35
CA LEU A 130 -4.75 -19.09 -17.72
C LEU A 130 -4.61 -20.47 -18.36
N TYR A 131 -5.55 -20.82 -19.24
CA TYR A 131 -5.55 -22.10 -19.92
C TYR A 131 -5.53 -21.87 -21.43
N PHE A 132 -4.54 -22.43 -22.10
CA PHE A 132 -4.36 -22.34 -23.54
C PHE A 132 -4.36 -23.73 -24.16
N PRO A 133 -4.81 -23.88 -25.42
CA PRO A 133 -4.65 -25.14 -26.13
C PRO A 133 -3.17 -25.49 -26.32
N ASP A 134 -2.83 -26.77 -26.19
CA ASP A 134 -1.50 -27.26 -26.56
C ASP A 134 -1.28 -27.14 -28.09
N ALA A 135 -0.07 -27.41 -28.57
CA ALA A 135 0.28 -27.33 -29.98
C ALA A 135 -0.56 -28.25 -30.86
N SER A 136 -1.18 -29.31 -30.30
CA SER A 136 -2.08 -30.23 -31.00
C SER A 136 -3.55 -29.80 -31.01
N GLY A 137 -3.91 -28.80 -30.18
CA GLY A 137 -5.26 -28.33 -29.99
C GLY A 137 -6.19 -29.34 -29.28
N LYS A 138 -5.62 -30.37 -28.65
CA LYS A 138 -6.41 -31.47 -28.04
C LYS A 138 -6.45 -31.41 -26.51
N LYS A 139 -5.56 -30.67 -25.91
CA LYS A 139 -5.46 -30.51 -24.43
C LYS A 139 -5.30 -29.05 -24.05
N LEU A 140 -5.69 -28.74 -22.84
CA LEU A 140 -5.42 -27.42 -22.24
C LEU A 140 -4.17 -27.50 -21.36
N GLU A 141 -3.27 -26.55 -21.55
CA GLU A 141 -2.11 -26.32 -20.70
C GLU A 141 -2.37 -25.11 -19.82
N GLN A 142 -2.02 -25.23 -18.53
CA GLN A 142 -2.17 -24.17 -17.55
C GLN A 142 -0.89 -23.34 -17.48
N GLU A 143 -1.04 -22.04 -17.64
CA GLU A 143 0.02 -21.06 -17.40
C GLU A 143 -0.37 -20.15 -16.22
N THR A 144 0.54 -19.98 -15.25
CA THR A 144 0.32 -19.06 -14.12
C THR A 144 1.09 -17.77 -14.35
N ARG A 145 0.38 -16.64 -14.30
CA ARG A 145 0.97 -15.29 -14.39
C ARG A 145 0.69 -14.50 -13.12
N THR A 146 1.73 -13.84 -12.61
CA THR A 146 1.56 -12.81 -11.58
C THR A 146 1.62 -11.45 -12.25
N LEU A 147 0.58 -10.67 -12.11
CA LEU A 147 0.41 -9.38 -12.75
C LEU A 147 0.23 -8.28 -11.74
N HIS A 148 0.70 -7.09 -12.12
CA HIS A 148 0.44 -5.85 -11.43
C HIS A 148 -0.50 -5.02 -12.32
N TYR A 149 -1.61 -4.57 -11.78
CA TYR A 149 -2.56 -3.75 -12.54
C TYR A 149 -3.06 -2.59 -11.68
N SER A 150 -3.49 -1.51 -12.33
CA SER A 150 -4.03 -0.35 -11.63
C SER A 150 -5.36 -0.69 -10.96
N SER A 151 -5.57 -0.20 -9.72
CA SER A 151 -6.84 -0.33 -9.01
C SER A 151 -8.04 0.28 -9.75
N ASN A 152 -7.78 1.13 -10.76
CA ASN A 152 -8.81 1.70 -11.63
C ASN A 152 -9.22 0.76 -12.77
N MET A 153 -8.54 -0.38 -12.94
CA MET A 153 -8.88 -1.40 -13.93
C MET A 153 -9.67 -2.52 -13.27
N VAL A 154 -10.72 -2.96 -13.91
CA VAL A 154 -11.44 -4.15 -13.47
C VAL A 154 -10.64 -5.40 -13.85
N LEU A 155 -10.57 -6.36 -12.93
CA LEU A 155 -9.75 -7.57 -13.09
C LEU A 155 -10.12 -8.35 -14.34
N GLU A 156 -11.39 -8.39 -14.71
CA GLU A 156 -11.89 -9.06 -15.91
C GLU A 156 -11.24 -8.55 -17.19
N ARG A 157 -11.04 -7.23 -17.28
CA ARG A 157 -10.34 -6.63 -18.42
C ARG A 157 -8.88 -7.09 -18.49
N VAL A 158 -8.20 -7.12 -17.35
CA VAL A 158 -6.82 -7.60 -17.26
C VAL A 158 -6.72 -9.07 -17.69
N ILE A 159 -7.66 -9.91 -17.26
CA ILE A 159 -7.72 -11.33 -17.66
C ILE A 159 -7.90 -11.45 -19.17
N ILE A 160 -8.82 -10.70 -19.75
CA ILE A 160 -9.09 -10.73 -21.20
C ILE A 160 -7.84 -10.29 -21.98
N GLU A 161 -7.17 -9.22 -21.56
CA GLU A 161 -5.93 -8.75 -22.19
C GLU A 161 -4.83 -9.82 -22.16
N GLN A 162 -4.71 -10.56 -21.06
CA GLN A 162 -3.75 -11.67 -20.94
C GLN A 162 -4.10 -12.88 -21.83
N LEU A 163 -5.38 -13.19 -21.97
CA LEU A 163 -5.83 -14.25 -22.87
C LEU A 163 -5.60 -13.88 -24.34
N ILE A 164 -5.85 -12.62 -24.73
CA ILE A 164 -5.60 -12.11 -26.09
C ILE A 164 -4.11 -12.11 -26.41
N ALA A 165 -3.25 -11.80 -25.42
CA ALA A 165 -1.79 -11.84 -25.59
C ALA A 165 -1.24 -13.24 -25.88
N GLY A 166 -2.02 -14.30 -25.59
CA GLY A 166 -1.66 -15.69 -25.87
C GLY A 166 -0.64 -16.28 -24.86
N PRO A 167 -0.24 -17.54 -25.06
CA PRO A 167 0.75 -18.22 -24.23
C PRO A 167 2.15 -17.59 -24.42
N LYS A 168 3.00 -17.68 -23.37
CA LYS A 168 4.40 -17.23 -23.38
C LYS A 168 5.34 -18.38 -23.60
#